data_12296fd11bd442fbc6d93503e622cbda
#
_entry.id   12296fd11bd442fbc6d93503e622cbda
#
_cell.length_a   1.000
_cell.length_b   1.000
_cell.length_c   1.000
_cell.angle_alpha   90.00
_cell.angle_beta   90.00
_cell.angle_gamma   90.00
#
_symmetry.space_group_name_H-M   'P 1'
#
loop_
_entity.id
_entity.type
_entity.pdbx_description
1 polymer ?
#
loop_
_entity_poly.entity_id
_entity_poly.type
_entity_poly.pdbx_seq_one_letter_code
_entity_poly.pdbx_strand_id
1 'polypeptide(L)'
;IAGSTGAININVLWEMGGAQRILHGILEQTKGLVTGVTCGAGMPYKLSEIAAQYGVYYLPIISSARAFRALWKRAYHKVPEWLGAVVYEDPWLAGGHNGLSNAEDPTKPEDPYPRVKALRDTMRQEGIPDELPIVMAGGVWYLRDWENWIDNPELGQIAFQYGTRPLLTQ
;
A
#
# COMPACT_ATOMS: atom_id res chain seq x y z
N ILE A 1 14.53 2.14 20.65
CA ILE A 1 13.91 0.80 20.84
C ILE A 1 15.01 -0.21 20.53
N ALA A 2 15.91 -0.39 21.51
CA ALA A 2 17.03 -1.32 21.40
C ALA A 2 16.48 -2.76 21.30
N GLY A 3 16.91 -3.52 20.29
CA GLY A 3 16.56 -4.92 20.10
C GLY A 3 15.28 -5.19 19.29
N SER A 4 14.63 -4.16 18.74
CA SER A 4 13.49 -4.35 17.83
C SER A 4 13.98 -4.73 16.44
N THR A 5 13.39 -5.78 15.85
CA THR A 5 13.59 -6.16 14.45
C THR A 5 12.52 -5.55 13.52
N GLY A 6 11.64 -4.71 14.06
CA GLY A 6 10.58 -4.05 13.30
C GLY A 6 11.09 -2.96 12.37
N ALA A 7 10.31 -2.69 11.32
CA ALA A 7 10.55 -1.62 10.37
C ALA A 7 9.69 -0.39 10.70
N ILE A 8 10.18 0.81 10.41
CA ILE A 8 9.43 2.05 10.57
C ILE A 8 9.13 2.59 9.17
N ASN A 9 7.83 2.78 8.90
CA ASN A 9 7.38 3.42 7.67
C ASN A 9 6.73 4.77 7.97
N ILE A 10 6.95 5.73 7.08
CA ILE A 10 6.25 7.02 7.09
C ILE A 10 5.00 6.89 6.22
N ASN A 11 3.86 7.40 6.69
CA ASN A 11 2.67 7.52 5.86
C ASN A 11 2.50 8.97 5.39
N VAL A 12 2.31 9.17 4.08
CA VAL A 12 2.16 10.49 3.47
C VAL A 12 0.89 10.53 2.62
N LEU A 13 0.10 11.59 2.79
CA LEU A 13 -1.00 11.89 1.90
C LEU A 13 -0.49 12.72 0.73
N TRP A 14 -0.51 12.16 -0.49
CA TRP A 14 0.12 12.78 -1.65
C TRP A 14 -0.52 14.10 -2.07
N GLU A 15 -1.84 14.23 -1.91
CA GLU A 15 -2.60 15.44 -2.25
C GLU A 15 -2.46 16.56 -1.22
N MET A 16 -1.82 16.31 -0.09
CA MET A 16 -1.55 17.34 0.90
C MET A 16 -0.58 18.37 0.34
N GLY A 17 -0.90 19.66 0.51
CA GLY A 17 -0.04 20.76 0.08
C GLY A 17 1.38 20.63 0.63
N GLY A 18 2.37 20.56 -0.26
CA GLY A 18 3.77 20.42 0.13
C GLY A 18 4.22 19.00 0.48
N ALA A 19 3.41 17.96 0.21
CA ALA A 19 3.71 16.57 0.55
C ALA A 19 5.13 16.13 0.14
N GLN A 20 5.57 16.43 -1.08
CA GLN A 20 6.92 16.09 -1.53
C GLN A 20 8.00 16.78 -0.71
N ARG A 21 7.86 18.07 -0.44
CA ARG A 21 8.82 18.83 0.38
C ARG A 21 8.91 18.28 1.80
N ILE A 22 7.75 17.94 2.39
CA ILE A 22 7.67 17.35 3.73
C ILE A 22 8.37 15.98 3.71
N LEU A 23 8.09 15.14 2.71
CA LEU A 23 8.69 13.82 2.58
C LEU A 23 10.21 13.91 2.46
N HIS A 24 10.73 14.76 1.59
CA HIS A 24 12.19 14.99 1.49
C HIS A 24 12.79 15.43 2.83
N GLY A 25 12.16 16.40 3.51
CA GLY A 25 12.63 16.89 4.82
C GLY A 25 12.66 15.80 5.89
N ILE A 26 11.63 14.93 5.94
CA ILE A 26 11.59 13.83 6.90
C ILE A 26 12.66 12.79 6.56
N LEU A 27 12.77 12.35 5.31
CA LEU A 27 13.75 11.34 4.91
C LEU A 27 15.20 11.80 5.14
N GLU A 28 15.48 13.08 4.93
CA GLU A 28 16.79 13.64 5.24
C GLU A 28 17.11 13.61 6.74
N GLN A 29 16.14 13.99 7.58
CA GLN A 29 16.33 14.04 9.04
C GLN A 29 16.31 12.66 9.70
N THR A 30 15.64 11.67 9.09
CA THR A 30 15.49 10.31 9.64
C THR A 30 16.35 9.28 8.91
N LYS A 31 17.40 9.71 8.27
CA LYS A 31 18.29 8.86 7.47
C LYS A 31 18.77 7.63 8.27
N GLY A 32 18.50 6.45 7.74
CA GLY A 32 18.83 5.17 8.38
C GLY A 32 17.88 4.70 9.47
N LEU A 33 16.84 5.47 9.83
CA LEU A 33 15.83 5.07 10.83
C LEU A 33 14.55 4.59 10.17
N VAL A 34 14.19 5.19 9.03
CA VAL A 34 12.99 4.86 8.26
C VAL A 34 13.36 3.88 7.16
N THR A 35 12.58 2.83 7.02
CA THR A 35 12.79 1.76 6.03
C THR A 35 11.90 1.88 4.82
N GLY A 36 10.77 2.59 4.95
CA GLY A 36 9.84 2.73 3.85
C GLY A 36 8.89 3.92 3.96
N VAL A 37 8.23 4.21 2.87
CA VAL A 37 7.21 5.25 2.74
C VAL A 37 5.95 4.65 2.17
N THR A 38 4.87 4.71 2.95
CA THR A 38 3.53 4.38 2.51
C THR A 38 2.85 5.66 2.03
N CYS A 39 2.23 5.65 0.86
CA CYS A 39 1.68 6.85 0.28
C CYS A 39 0.39 6.59 -0.50
N GLY A 40 -0.63 7.36 -0.19
CA GLY A 40 -1.93 7.33 -0.83
C GLY A 40 -2.50 8.73 -1.06
N ALA A 41 -3.81 8.81 -1.25
CA ALA A 41 -4.56 10.02 -1.59
C ALA A 41 -4.02 10.69 -2.87
N GLY A 42 -4.40 10.14 -4.02
CA GLY A 42 -4.01 10.57 -5.34
C GLY A 42 -3.06 9.61 -6.06
N MET A 43 -2.37 10.12 -7.07
CA MET A 43 -1.47 9.31 -7.91
C MET A 43 -0.01 9.72 -7.69
N PRO A 44 0.69 9.09 -6.73
CA PRO A 44 2.03 9.52 -6.32
C PRO A 44 3.12 9.02 -7.29
N TYR A 45 3.12 9.48 -8.53
CA TYR A 45 4.08 9.05 -9.56
C TYR A 45 5.54 9.28 -9.20
N LYS A 46 5.84 10.34 -8.43
CA LYS A 46 7.21 10.65 -8.02
C LYS A 46 7.68 9.91 -6.76
N LEU A 47 6.77 9.17 -6.12
CA LEU A 47 7.09 8.46 -4.87
C LEU A 47 8.26 7.50 -5.04
N SER A 48 8.24 6.70 -6.11
CA SER A 48 9.28 5.70 -6.38
C SER A 48 10.67 6.32 -6.59
N GLU A 49 10.72 7.45 -7.30
CA GLU A 49 11.97 8.19 -7.52
C GLU A 49 12.52 8.77 -6.22
N ILE A 50 11.65 9.39 -5.39
CA ILE A 50 12.04 9.92 -4.09
C ILE A 50 12.53 8.79 -3.17
N ALA A 51 11.79 7.70 -3.07
CA ALA A 51 12.18 6.56 -2.23
C ALA A 51 13.54 5.98 -2.63
N ALA A 52 13.75 5.75 -3.94
CA ALA A 52 15.02 5.29 -4.47
C ALA A 52 16.18 6.25 -4.16
N GLN A 53 15.96 7.56 -4.24
CA GLN A 53 16.97 8.58 -3.90
C GLN A 53 17.47 8.45 -2.46
N TYR A 54 16.60 8.07 -1.52
CA TYR A 54 16.95 7.92 -0.10
C TYR A 54 17.24 6.47 0.30
N GLY A 55 17.16 5.51 -0.62
CA GLY A 55 17.42 4.10 -0.33
C GLY A 55 16.37 3.49 0.63
N VAL A 56 15.11 3.87 0.48
CA VAL A 56 13.98 3.36 1.26
C VAL A 56 12.94 2.73 0.35
N TYR A 57 12.17 1.79 0.88
CA TYR A 57 11.09 1.16 0.12
C TYR A 57 9.90 2.11 -0.05
N TYR A 58 9.21 2.01 -1.18
CA TYR A 58 7.91 2.66 -1.36
C TYR A 58 6.78 1.64 -1.36
N LEU A 59 5.67 2.02 -0.73
CA LEU A 59 4.47 1.21 -0.57
C LEU A 59 3.25 2.06 -1.01
N PRO A 60 2.86 1.99 -2.29
CA PRO A 60 1.71 2.75 -2.77
C PRO A 60 0.42 2.21 -2.17
N ILE A 61 -0.47 3.10 -1.74
CA ILE A 61 -1.83 2.78 -1.35
C ILE A 61 -2.72 2.98 -2.57
N ILE A 62 -3.44 1.93 -2.96
CA ILE A 62 -4.35 1.93 -4.10
C ILE A 62 -5.64 1.19 -3.75
N SER A 63 -6.72 1.49 -4.45
CA SER A 63 -8.01 0.81 -4.31
C SER A 63 -8.39 -0.06 -5.52
N SER A 64 -7.53 -0.13 -6.54
CA SER A 64 -7.82 -0.93 -7.73
C SER A 64 -6.56 -1.33 -8.51
N ALA A 65 -6.65 -2.45 -9.23
CA ALA A 65 -5.64 -2.92 -10.16
C ALA A 65 -5.32 -1.88 -11.26
N ARG A 66 -6.34 -1.13 -11.71
CA ARG A 66 -6.18 -0.04 -12.70
C ARG A 66 -5.28 1.07 -12.19
N ALA A 67 -5.47 1.49 -10.94
CA ALA A 67 -4.63 2.51 -10.31
C ALA A 67 -3.18 2.05 -10.20
N PHE A 68 -2.95 0.81 -9.75
CA PHE A 68 -1.61 0.23 -9.70
C PHE A 68 -0.95 0.20 -11.08
N ARG A 69 -1.64 -0.31 -12.10
CA ARG A 69 -1.11 -0.38 -13.48
C ARG A 69 -0.72 1.00 -14.02
N ALA A 70 -1.51 2.04 -13.71
CA ALA A 70 -1.19 3.41 -14.13
C ALA A 70 0.08 3.94 -13.47
N LEU A 71 0.27 3.70 -12.16
CA LEU A 71 1.48 4.06 -11.42
C LEU A 71 2.70 3.29 -11.95
N TRP A 72 2.54 1.97 -12.14
CA TRP A 72 3.60 1.11 -12.65
C TRP A 72 4.09 1.55 -14.02
N LYS A 73 3.19 1.63 -14.99
CA LYS A 73 3.56 1.98 -16.37
C LYS A 73 4.14 3.37 -16.51
N ARG A 74 3.72 4.31 -15.68
CA ARG A 74 4.18 5.69 -15.79
C ARG A 74 5.49 5.96 -15.03
N ALA A 75 5.72 5.28 -13.92
CA ALA A 75 6.83 5.62 -13.03
C ALA A 75 7.54 4.41 -12.40
N TYR A 76 6.80 3.50 -11.75
CA TYR A 76 7.36 2.55 -10.80
C TYR A 76 8.21 1.45 -11.43
N HIS A 77 7.92 1.08 -12.68
CA HIS A 77 8.73 0.13 -13.45
C HIS A 77 10.21 0.55 -13.62
N LYS A 78 10.53 1.82 -13.37
CA LYS A 78 11.91 2.34 -13.51
C LYS A 78 12.81 2.01 -12.32
N VAL A 79 12.21 1.74 -11.17
CA VAL A 79 12.90 1.45 -9.90
C VAL A 79 12.15 0.36 -9.12
N PRO A 80 11.93 -0.81 -9.76
CA PRO A 80 11.13 -1.90 -9.19
C PRO A 80 11.74 -2.50 -7.92
N GLU A 81 13.04 -2.42 -7.76
CA GLU A 81 13.79 -2.95 -6.62
C GLU A 81 13.45 -2.24 -5.30
N TRP A 82 12.87 -1.05 -5.37
CA TRP A 82 12.44 -0.29 -4.20
C TRP A 82 10.94 -0.45 -3.89
N LEU A 83 10.20 -1.22 -4.66
CA LEU A 83 8.81 -1.56 -4.34
C LEU A 83 8.79 -2.57 -3.19
N GLY A 84 8.39 -2.14 -1.99
CA GLY A 84 8.38 -2.99 -0.80
C GLY A 84 7.10 -3.79 -0.63
N ALA A 85 5.97 -3.21 -0.98
CA ALA A 85 4.65 -3.83 -0.97
C ALA A 85 3.66 -2.97 -1.76
N VAL A 86 2.49 -3.52 -2.06
CA VAL A 86 1.35 -2.75 -2.56
C VAL A 86 0.24 -2.79 -1.51
N VAL A 87 -0.18 -1.65 -1.00
CA VAL A 87 -1.27 -1.57 -0.04
C VAL A 87 -2.58 -1.44 -0.81
N TYR A 88 -3.41 -2.48 -0.76
CA TYR A 88 -4.78 -2.40 -1.21
C TYR A 88 -5.64 -1.87 -0.08
N GLU A 89 -6.16 -0.68 -0.23
CA GLU A 89 -7.07 -0.06 0.72
C GLU A 89 -8.50 -0.23 0.23
N ASP A 90 -9.31 -0.98 1.03
CA ASP A 90 -10.72 -1.18 0.69
C ASP A 90 -11.46 0.16 0.75
N PRO A 91 -12.06 0.62 -0.36
CA PRO A 91 -12.61 1.96 -0.42
C PRO A 91 -13.93 2.14 0.36
N TRP A 92 -14.58 1.06 0.79
CA TRP A 92 -15.79 1.11 1.63
C TRP A 92 -15.48 0.96 3.12
N LEU A 93 -14.46 0.16 3.44
CA LEU A 93 -14.15 -0.23 4.83
C LEU A 93 -12.99 0.57 5.44
N ALA A 94 -12.18 1.24 4.61
CA ALA A 94 -11.12 2.08 5.10
C ALA A 94 -11.64 3.40 5.65
N GLY A 95 -11.06 3.87 6.75
CA GLY A 95 -11.37 5.18 7.33
C GLY A 95 -10.65 6.31 6.61
N GLY A 96 -11.31 7.45 6.52
CA GLY A 96 -10.71 8.71 6.07
C GLY A 96 -10.82 9.00 4.59
N HIS A 97 -10.00 8.43 3.73
CA HIS A 97 -10.02 8.71 2.30
C HIS A 97 -10.76 7.63 1.53
N ASN A 98 -11.72 8.07 0.74
CA ASN A 98 -12.51 7.20 -0.11
C ASN A 98 -11.84 7.08 -1.49
N GLY A 99 -11.36 5.89 -1.81
CA GLY A 99 -10.74 5.57 -3.11
C GLY A 99 -11.72 5.10 -4.18
N LEU A 100 -13.04 5.32 -3.99
CA LEU A 100 -14.06 4.98 -4.96
C LEU A 100 -13.92 5.82 -6.24
N SER A 101 -14.09 5.19 -7.37
CA SER A 101 -14.27 5.86 -8.64
C SER A 101 -15.73 6.31 -8.83
N ASN A 102 -15.98 7.18 -9.79
CA ASN A 102 -17.34 7.63 -10.13
C ASN A 102 -18.27 6.50 -10.62
N ALA A 103 -17.72 5.33 -10.94
CA ALA A 103 -18.49 4.17 -11.38
C ALA A 103 -18.94 3.25 -10.22
N GLU A 104 -18.41 3.47 -9.02
CA GLU A 104 -18.69 2.65 -7.84
C GLU A 104 -19.71 3.32 -6.93
N ASP A 105 -20.67 2.53 -6.46
CA ASP A 105 -21.72 2.99 -5.56
C ASP A 105 -21.21 2.97 -4.09
N PRO A 106 -21.08 4.12 -3.42
CA PRO A 106 -20.59 4.17 -2.04
C PRO A 106 -21.48 3.44 -1.03
N THR A 107 -22.73 3.16 -1.39
CA THR A 107 -23.69 2.47 -0.52
C THR A 107 -23.69 0.95 -0.70
N LYS A 108 -22.95 0.43 -1.68
CA LYS A 108 -22.91 -1.00 -2.03
C LYS A 108 -21.48 -1.52 -1.95
N PRO A 109 -21.01 -1.91 -0.75
CA PRO A 109 -19.69 -2.50 -0.59
C PRO A 109 -19.55 -3.76 -1.46
N GLU A 110 -18.40 -3.88 -2.11
CA GLU A 110 -18.04 -5.06 -2.89
C GLU A 110 -17.12 -5.98 -2.07
N ASP A 111 -17.13 -7.28 -2.41
CA ASP A 111 -16.16 -8.22 -1.87
C ASP A 111 -14.73 -7.80 -2.30
N PRO A 112 -13.80 -7.61 -1.37
CA PRO A 112 -12.43 -7.25 -1.69
C PRO A 112 -11.65 -8.37 -2.41
N TYR A 113 -12.04 -9.64 -2.27
CA TYR A 113 -11.31 -10.77 -2.83
C TYR A 113 -11.11 -10.67 -4.36
N PRO A 114 -12.14 -10.49 -5.19
CA PRO A 114 -11.97 -10.34 -6.63
C PRO A 114 -11.09 -9.14 -7.01
N ARG A 115 -11.15 -8.08 -6.23
CA ARG A 115 -10.39 -6.85 -6.48
C ARG A 115 -8.90 -7.05 -6.20
N VAL A 116 -8.56 -7.72 -5.09
CA VAL A 116 -7.18 -8.05 -4.73
C VAL A 116 -6.61 -9.11 -5.68
N LYS A 117 -7.42 -10.09 -6.07
CA LYS A 117 -7.01 -11.06 -7.10
C LYS A 117 -6.67 -10.37 -8.42
N ALA A 118 -7.52 -9.45 -8.89
CA ALA A 118 -7.24 -8.67 -10.11
C ALA A 118 -5.97 -7.81 -9.99
N LEU A 119 -5.68 -7.29 -8.80
CA LEU A 119 -4.42 -6.60 -8.51
C LEU A 119 -3.23 -7.57 -8.63
N ARG A 120 -3.30 -8.75 -8.02
CA ARG A 120 -2.25 -9.77 -8.11
C ARG A 120 -2.01 -10.20 -9.56
N ASP A 121 -3.07 -10.47 -10.30
CA ASP A 121 -2.97 -10.83 -11.71
C ASP A 121 -2.31 -9.71 -12.54
N THR A 122 -2.59 -8.45 -12.22
CA THR A 122 -1.92 -7.29 -12.83
C THR A 122 -0.44 -7.25 -12.47
N MET A 123 -0.07 -7.48 -11.22
CA MET A 123 1.33 -7.54 -10.79
C MET A 123 2.09 -8.64 -11.52
N ARG A 124 1.52 -9.84 -11.65
CA ARG A 124 2.10 -10.96 -12.42
C ARG A 124 2.31 -10.60 -13.88
N GLN A 125 1.33 -9.95 -14.53
CA GLN A 125 1.44 -9.49 -15.93
C GLN A 125 2.59 -8.48 -16.13
N GLU A 126 2.91 -7.72 -15.11
CA GLU A 126 4.01 -6.75 -15.14
C GLU A 126 5.34 -7.37 -14.64
N GLY A 127 5.39 -8.68 -14.39
CA GLY A 127 6.61 -9.42 -13.99
C GLY A 127 6.98 -9.27 -12.53
N ILE A 128 6.05 -8.81 -11.68
CA ILE A 128 6.27 -8.67 -10.24
C ILE A 128 6.04 -10.03 -9.57
N PRO A 129 6.98 -10.53 -8.75
CA PRO A 129 6.89 -11.85 -8.15
C PRO A 129 5.80 -11.93 -7.06
N ASP A 130 5.30 -13.15 -6.84
CA ASP A 130 4.25 -13.42 -5.86
C ASP A 130 4.69 -13.20 -4.40
N GLU A 131 5.99 -13.22 -4.14
CA GLU A 131 6.61 -12.93 -2.85
C GLU A 131 6.53 -11.45 -2.47
N LEU A 132 6.31 -10.54 -3.44
CA LEU A 132 6.05 -9.15 -3.13
C LEU A 132 4.65 -9.02 -2.51
N PRO A 133 4.51 -8.61 -1.24
CA PRO A 133 3.24 -8.69 -0.56
C PRO A 133 2.22 -7.65 -1.07
N ILE A 134 0.96 -8.06 -1.12
CA ILE A 134 -0.17 -7.14 -1.08
C ILE A 134 -0.60 -7.02 0.38
N VAL A 135 -0.70 -5.80 0.87
CA VAL A 135 -1.18 -5.52 2.22
C VAL A 135 -2.66 -5.16 2.13
N MET A 136 -3.53 -6.03 2.68
CA MET A 136 -4.96 -5.74 2.79
C MET A 136 -5.19 -4.74 3.92
N ALA A 137 -5.76 -3.59 3.60
CA ALA A 137 -6.10 -2.52 4.52
C ALA A 137 -7.60 -2.16 4.42
N GLY A 138 -8.17 -1.80 5.55
CA GLY A 138 -9.62 -1.52 5.68
C GLY A 138 -10.41 -2.76 6.09
N GLY A 139 -11.16 -2.64 7.18
CA GLY A 139 -12.04 -3.71 7.69
C GLY A 139 -11.35 -4.91 8.32
N VAL A 140 -10.04 -4.89 8.51
CA VAL A 140 -9.31 -6.03 9.10
C VAL A 140 -9.43 -5.98 10.62
N TRP A 141 -10.19 -6.92 11.19
CA TRP A 141 -10.41 -7.05 12.63
C TRP A 141 -9.77 -8.29 13.23
N TYR A 142 -10.00 -9.48 12.63
CA TYR A 142 -9.45 -10.76 13.09
C TYR A 142 -8.85 -11.51 11.91
N LEU A 143 -7.67 -12.09 12.06
CA LEU A 143 -7.04 -12.90 11.00
C LEU A 143 -7.88 -14.12 10.62
N ARG A 144 -8.62 -14.69 11.56
CA ARG A 144 -9.52 -15.82 11.29
C ARG A 144 -10.59 -15.51 10.22
N ASP A 145 -10.95 -14.23 10.07
CA ASP A 145 -11.94 -13.82 9.06
C ASP A 145 -11.35 -13.83 7.65
N TRP A 146 -10.01 -14.01 7.55
CA TRP A 146 -9.21 -13.97 6.33
C TRP A 146 -8.42 -15.27 6.09
N GLU A 147 -8.79 -16.38 6.75
CA GLU A 147 -8.06 -17.64 6.66
C GLU A 147 -7.90 -18.14 5.21
N ASN A 148 -8.93 -17.95 4.38
CA ASN A 148 -8.91 -18.32 2.96
C ASN A 148 -8.02 -17.42 2.08
N TRP A 149 -7.45 -16.36 2.63
CA TRP A 149 -6.50 -15.47 1.95
C TRP A 149 -5.04 -15.87 2.22
N ILE A 150 -4.80 -16.49 3.39
CA ILE A 150 -3.46 -16.87 3.82
C ILE A 150 -3.04 -18.13 3.06
N ASP A 151 -1.80 -18.13 2.58
CA ASP A 151 -1.24 -19.22 1.75
C ASP A 151 -2.07 -19.56 0.50
N ASN A 152 -2.86 -18.60 0.02
CA ASN A 152 -3.69 -18.77 -1.16
C ASN A 152 -2.87 -18.47 -2.44
N PRO A 153 -2.66 -19.47 -3.32
CA PRO A 153 -1.85 -19.30 -4.52
C PRO A 153 -2.45 -18.30 -5.54
N GLU A 154 -3.75 -18.04 -5.48
CA GLU A 154 -4.36 -17.01 -6.34
C GLU A 154 -3.95 -15.60 -5.93
N LEU A 155 -3.70 -15.39 -4.64
CA LEU A 155 -3.36 -14.07 -4.07
C LEU A 155 -1.86 -13.85 -3.91
N GLY A 156 -1.04 -14.93 -3.90
CA GLY A 156 0.37 -14.85 -3.56
C GLY A 156 0.56 -14.41 -2.10
N GLN A 157 1.65 -13.72 -1.79
CA GLN A 157 1.89 -13.26 -0.44
C GLN A 157 0.96 -12.12 -0.05
N ILE A 158 0.22 -12.33 1.05
CA ILE A 158 -0.70 -11.34 1.64
C ILE A 158 -0.22 -10.97 3.04
N ALA A 159 -0.34 -9.68 3.35
CA ALA A 159 -0.20 -9.15 4.70
C ALA A 159 -1.45 -8.33 5.07
N PHE A 160 -1.60 -8.01 6.35
CA PHE A 160 -2.79 -7.33 6.85
C PHE A 160 -2.41 -6.09 7.66
N GLN A 161 -3.14 -5.01 7.42
CA GLN A 161 -2.99 -3.76 8.17
C GLN A 161 -4.16 -3.55 9.13
N TYR A 162 -3.82 -3.39 10.41
CA TYR A 162 -4.77 -3.02 11.46
C TYR A 162 -4.70 -1.51 11.71
N GLY A 163 -5.78 -0.80 11.43
CA GLY A 163 -5.90 0.63 11.75
C GLY A 163 -6.55 0.86 13.11
N THR A 164 -7.84 0.60 13.21
CA THR A 164 -8.67 0.93 14.39
C THR A 164 -8.53 -0.10 15.51
N ARG A 165 -8.38 -1.38 15.18
CA ARG A 165 -8.37 -2.45 16.18
C ARG A 165 -7.32 -2.28 17.28
N PRO A 166 -6.06 -1.90 17.01
CA PRO A 166 -5.06 -1.72 18.06
C PRO A 166 -5.43 -0.70 19.12
N LEU A 167 -6.33 0.25 18.79
CA LEU A 167 -6.82 1.24 19.73
C LEU A 167 -7.77 0.65 20.81
N LEU A 168 -8.29 -0.54 20.57
CA LEU A 168 -9.22 -1.25 21.45
C LEU A 168 -8.54 -2.41 22.20
N THR A 169 -7.25 -2.65 21.98
CA THR A 169 -6.48 -3.67 22.71
C THR A 169 -5.75 -3.02 23.87
N GLN A 170 -5.88 -3.63 25.05
CA GLN A 170 -5.12 -3.26 26.24
C GLN A 170 -3.75 -3.91 26.23
#